data_092c2d9dd215b3c5750287ba9d6321d0
#
_entry.id   092c2d9dd215b3c5750287ba9d6321d0
#
_cell.length_a   1.000
_cell.length_b   1.000
_cell.length_c   1.000
_cell.angle_alpha   90.00
_cell.angle_beta   90.00
_cell.angle_gamma   90.00
#
_symmetry.space_group_name_H-M   'P 1'
#
loop_
_entity.id
_entity.type
_entity.pdbx_description
1 polymer ?
#
loop_
_entity_poly.entity_id
_entity_poly.type
_entity_poly.pdbx_seq_one_letter_code
_entity_poly.pdbx_strand_id
1 'polypeptide(L)'
;MALPTVLATDSIGKIRRACVILPCASSRLRRVAAGRGHHTEARSKTNSMRAYKKEFINLALELGVLRFGEFTLKSGRVSPYFFNAGLFNTGYAAAKIGRFYADAIAESGVKFDMLFGPAYKGIPLATLAAAALAEHQGIDVPYAFNRKEAKAHGEGGSIVGAAIEGKVLIVDDVITAGTAVREAYQIIAQSGAEIAGLIISLDRQERGQGACSAVQELQQSLDAPVISIIQLSDLVDTLEESSEYEEFLDPVLDYLKKYGTVS
;
A
#
# COMPACT_ATOMS: atom_id res chain seq x y z
N MET A 1 35.30 12.05 -32.60
CA MET A 1 36.68 11.71 -32.32
C MET A 1 36.70 10.87 -31.02
N ALA A 2 36.84 9.59 -31.17
CA ALA A 2 36.78 8.64 -30.03
C ALA A 2 38.19 8.46 -29.48
N LEU A 3 38.39 8.61 -28.17
CA LEU A 3 39.63 8.33 -27.47
C LEU A 3 39.76 6.80 -27.22
N PRO A 4 40.95 6.25 -27.33
CA PRO A 4 41.15 4.81 -27.16
C PRO A 4 41.15 4.41 -25.69
N THR A 5 40.43 3.33 -25.40
CA THR A 5 40.40 2.66 -24.10
C THR A 5 41.63 1.78 -23.97
N VAL A 6 42.47 2.04 -22.98
CA VAL A 6 43.63 1.18 -22.66
C VAL A 6 43.13 0.06 -21.75
N LEU A 7 43.25 -1.17 -22.22
CA LEU A 7 43.02 -2.39 -21.44
C LEU A 7 44.31 -2.86 -20.80
N ALA A 8 44.36 -2.95 -19.48
CA ALA A 8 45.41 -3.62 -18.72
C ALA A 8 44.87 -4.95 -18.15
N THR A 9 45.59 -6.04 -18.43
CA THR A 9 45.32 -7.37 -17.88
C THR A 9 46.30 -7.71 -16.76
N ASP A 10 45.82 -8.31 -15.68
CA ASP A 10 46.67 -8.90 -14.64
C ASP A 10 47.01 -10.36 -14.95
N SER A 11 47.95 -10.90 -14.19
CA SER A 11 48.56 -12.24 -14.39
C SER A 11 47.54 -13.42 -14.18
N ILE A 12 46.25 -13.17 -14.04
CA ILE A 12 45.21 -14.21 -13.79
C ILE A 12 44.03 -14.07 -14.76
N GLY A 13 44.09 -13.20 -15.78
CA GLY A 13 43.10 -13.13 -16.88
C GLY A 13 41.74 -12.56 -16.49
N LYS A 14 41.60 -11.80 -15.39
CA LYS A 14 40.35 -11.15 -15.02
C LYS A 14 40.37 -9.64 -15.31
N ILE A 15 39.43 -9.17 -16.10
CA ILE A 15 39.21 -7.74 -16.44
C ILE A 15 38.59 -7.02 -15.23
N ARG A 16 39.33 -6.08 -14.64
CA ARG A 16 38.81 -5.15 -13.64
C ARG A 16 38.64 -3.75 -14.25
N ARG A 17 37.49 -3.17 -14.09
CA ARG A 17 37.24 -1.75 -14.43
C ARG A 17 37.90 -0.89 -13.34
N ALA A 18 38.87 -0.08 -13.70
CA ALA A 18 39.47 0.92 -12.83
C ALA A 18 38.57 2.19 -12.86
N CYS A 19 38.13 2.62 -11.69
CA CYS A 19 37.44 3.89 -11.52
C CYS A 19 38.50 4.98 -11.31
N VAL A 20 38.61 5.92 -12.24
CA VAL A 20 39.50 7.09 -12.13
C VAL A 20 38.81 8.14 -11.28
N ILE A 21 39.33 8.41 -10.09
CA ILE A 21 38.90 9.50 -9.22
C ILE A 21 39.70 10.76 -9.65
N LEU A 22 38.97 11.78 -10.13
CA LEU A 22 39.53 13.10 -10.36
C LEU A 22 39.44 13.95 -9.09
N PRO A 23 40.46 14.74 -8.73
CA PRO A 23 40.45 15.53 -7.51
C PRO A 23 39.59 16.79 -7.62
N CYS A 24 38.86 17.05 -6.57
CA CYS A 24 38.04 18.22 -6.35
C CYS A 24 38.93 19.45 -6.13
N ALA A 25 38.82 20.46 -6.97
CA ALA A 25 39.47 21.76 -6.78
C ALA A 25 38.61 22.65 -5.86
N SER A 26 39.27 23.16 -4.85
CA SER A 26 38.75 24.02 -3.79
C SER A 26 38.41 25.45 -4.24
N SER A 27 37.54 26.04 -3.43
CA SER A 27 37.37 27.45 -3.10
C SER A 27 36.37 28.29 -3.88
N ARG A 28 35.31 28.71 -3.20
CA ARG A 28 35.11 30.09 -2.68
C ARG A 28 33.80 30.21 -1.92
N LEU A 29 33.95 30.56 -0.65
CA LEU A 29 32.89 31.07 0.21
C LEU A 29 32.24 32.31 -0.43
N ARG A 30 30.93 32.26 -0.68
CA ARG A 30 30.06 33.44 -0.63
C ARG A 30 28.90 33.19 0.31
N ARG A 31 28.89 33.96 1.41
CA ARG A 31 27.73 34.16 2.26
C ARG A 31 26.64 34.80 1.42
N VAL A 32 25.48 34.18 1.31
CA VAL A 32 24.22 34.84 0.94
C VAL A 32 23.15 34.34 1.90
N ALA A 33 22.60 35.30 2.60
CA ALA A 33 21.37 35.41 3.37
C ALA A 33 20.51 34.17 3.55
N ALA A 34 20.29 33.83 4.83
CA ALA A 34 19.15 33.05 5.30
C ALA A 34 17.83 33.74 4.91
N GLY A 35 16.95 33.02 4.23
CA GLY A 35 15.64 33.55 3.92
C GLY A 35 14.77 32.59 3.12
N ARG A 36 13.84 31.89 3.82
CA ARG A 36 12.54 31.46 3.28
C ARG A 36 12.56 30.43 2.14
N GLY A 37 12.91 29.17 2.42
CA GLY A 37 12.78 28.09 1.46
C GLY A 37 12.13 26.81 1.99
N HIS A 38 12.04 26.61 3.31
CA HIS A 38 11.60 25.32 3.88
C HIS A 38 10.09 25.16 4.07
N HIS A 39 9.30 26.26 4.01
CA HIS A 39 7.84 26.13 4.17
C HIS A 39 7.08 25.80 2.88
N THR A 40 7.68 26.03 1.70
CA THR A 40 7.03 25.75 0.43
C THR A 40 7.14 24.29 -0.02
N GLU A 41 8.27 23.63 0.25
CA GLU A 41 8.41 22.20 -0.09
C GLU A 41 7.58 21.27 0.80
N ALA A 42 7.47 21.57 2.11
CA ALA A 42 6.63 20.78 3.02
C ALA A 42 5.13 20.93 2.68
N ARG A 43 4.71 22.15 2.26
CA ARG A 43 3.32 22.41 1.85
C ARG A 43 2.97 21.77 0.50
N SER A 44 3.94 21.66 -0.42
CA SER A 44 3.79 20.96 -1.70
C SER A 44 3.66 19.44 -1.49
N LYS A 45 4.47 18.85 -0.59
CA LYS A 45 4.41 17.41 -0.30
C LYS A 45 3.11 17.00 0.40
N THR A 46 2.62 17.78 1.37
CA THR A 46 1.32 17.50 2.02
C THR A 46 0.14 17.64 1.07
N ASN A 47 0.18 18.57 0.11
CA ASN A 47 -0.90 18.72 -0.86
C ASN A 47 -0.87 17.61 -1.95
N SER A 48 0.30 17.08 -2.30
CA SER A 48 0.42 15.92 -3.20
C SER A 48 -0.02 14.61 -2.52
N MET A 49 0.22 14.47 -1.22
CA MET A 49 -0.19 13.29 -0.45
C MET A 49 -1.71 13.16 -0.36
N ARG A 50 -2.41 14.27 -0.19
CA ARG A 50 -3.89 14.28 -0.23
C ARG A 50 -4.45 14.07 -1.65
N ALA A 51 -3.72 14.38 -2.69
CA ALA A 51 -4.20 14.28 -4.07
C ALA A 51 -4.54 12.84 -4.48
N TYR A 52 -3.67 11.87 -4.20
CA TYR A 52 -3.93 10.48 -4.59
C TYR A 52 -5.11 9.86 -3.81
N LYS A 53 -5.34 10.27 -2.56
CA LYS A 53 -6.50 9.83 -1.77
C LYS A 53 -7.82 10.31 -2.39
N LYS A 54 -7.86 11.59 -2.80
CA LYS A 54 -9.02 12.15 -3.52
C LYS A 54 -9.22 11.46 -4.86
N GLU A 55 -8.14 11.23 -5.62
CA GLU A 55 -8.21 10.48 -6.89
C GLU A 55 -8.74 9.05 -6.67
N PHE A 56 -8.31 8.38 -5.61
CA PHE A 56 -8.81 7.04 -5.26
C PHE A 56 -10.30 7.06 -4.93
N ILE A 57 -10.76 8.01 -4.09
CA ILE A 57 -12.17 8.14 -3.72
C ILE A 57 -13.03 8.43 -4.96
N ASN A 58 -12.61 9.38 -5.79
CA ASN A 58 -13.33 9.74 -7.03
C ASN A 58 -13.44 8.53 -7.97
N LEU A 59 -12.34 7.81 -8.21
CA LEU A 59 -12.35 6.61 -9.03
C LEU A 59 -13.25 5.51 -8.43
N ALA A 60 -13.22 5.34 -7.10
CA ALA A 60 -14.05 4.36 -6.42
C ALA A 60 -15.55 4.69 -6.53
N LEU A 61 -15.93 5.97 -6.50
CA LEU A 61 -17.29 6.44 -6.74
C LEU A 61 -17.70 6.24 -8.21
N GLU A 62 -16.87 6.69 -9.15
CA GLU A 62 -17.10 6.55 -10.60
C GLU A 62 -17.36 5.09 -11.01
N LEU A 63 -16.58 4.15 -10.46
CA LEU A 63 -16.70 2.73 -10.77
C LEU A 63 -17.73 1.99 -9.90
N GLY A 64 -18.41 2.66 -8.97
CA GLY A 64 -19.34 2.05 -8.04
C GLY A 64 -18.70 1.10 -7.03
N VAL A 65 -17.38 1.15 -6.88
CA VAL A 65 -16.61 0.44 -5.84
C VAL A 65 -16.99 0.97 -4.46
N LEU A 66 -17.11 2.30 -4.33
CA LEU A 66 -17.67 3.01 -3.20
C LEU A 66 -19.06 3.53 -3.59
N ARG A 67 -20.05 3.26 -2.76
CA ARG A 67 -21.42 3.75 -2.94
C ARG A 67 -21.97 4.22 -1.60
N PHE A 68 -22.72 5.31 -1.62
CA PHE A 68 -23.48 5.77 -0.49
C PHE A 68 -24.94 5.28 -0.58
N GLY A 69 -25.60 5.08 0.57
CA GLY A 69 -26.94 4.55 0.69
C GLY A 69 -27.08 3.65 1.91
N GLU A 70 -28.16 2.91 2.02
CA GLU A 70 -28.39 1.99 3.14
C GLU A 70 -27.99 0.55 2.77
N PHE A 71 -27.00 -0.01 3.47
CA PHE A 71 -26.47 -1.35 3.21
C PHE A 71 -26.40 -2.19 4.47
N THR A 72 -27.05 -3.34 4.49
CA THR A 72 -26.92 -4.31 5.57
C THR A 72 -25.64 -5.12 5.40
N LEU A 73 -24.70 -4.99 6.33
CA LEU A 73 -23.45 -5.71 6.33
C LEU A 73 -23.65 -7.14 6.85
N LYS A 74 -22.67 -8.03 6.62
CA LYS A 74 -22.66 -9.41 7.15
C LYS A 74 -22.74 -9.48 8.68
N SER A 75 -22.30 -8.42 9.37
CA SER A 75 -22.41 -8.27 10.82
C SER A 75 -23.82 -7.92 11.31
N GLY A 76 -24.78 -7.68 10.40
CA GLY A 76 -26.11 -7.16 10.71
C GLY A 76 -26.17 -5.64 10.91
N ARG A 77 -25.03 -4.94 10.87
CA ARG A 77 -25.00 -3.46 10.94
C ARG A 77 -25.54 -2.89 9.65
N VAL A 78 -26.34 -1.82 9.76
CA VAL A 78 -26.74 -0.99 8.62
C VAL A 78 -25.69 0.10 8.42
N SER A 79 -25.02 0.10 7.26
CA SER A 79 -23.96 1.04 6.92
C SER A 79 -24.46 2.05 5.88
N PRO A 80 -24.15 3.36 6.02
CA PRO A 80 -24.51 4.39 5.05
C PRO A 80 -23.63 4.36 3.80
N TYR A 81 -22.67 3.47 3.72
CA TYR A 81 -21.82 3.28 2.55
C TYR A 81 -21.43 1.81 2.38
N PHE A 82 -21.07 1.45 1.16
CA PHE A 82 -20.59 0.12 0.80
C PHE A 82 -19.35 0.22 -0.07
N PHE A 83 -18.34 -0.60 0.24
CA PHE A 83 -17.09 -0.68 -0.50
C PHE A 83 -16.88 -2.09 -1.04
N ASN A 84 -16.66 -2.23 -2.35
CA ASN A 84 -16.41 -3.50 -3.01
C ASN A 84 -15.24 -3.40 -3.99
N ALA A 85 -14.03 -3.72 -3.53
CA ALA A 85 -12.83 -3.71 -4.36
C ALA A 85 -12.89 -4.65 -5.58
N GLY A 86 -13.79 -5.65 -5.59
CA GLY A 86 -13.99 -6.53 -6.74
C GLY A 86 -14.49 -5.83 -8.00
N LEU A 87 -14.95 -4.58 -7.89
CA LEU A 87 -15.37 -3.77 -9.04
C LEU A 87 -14.22 -3.01 -9.71
N PHE A 88 -13.00 -3.05 -9.20
CA PHE A 88 -11.79 -2.69 -9.95
C PHE A 88 -11.46 -3.79 -10.98
N ASN A 89 -12.36 -4.02 -11.96
CA ASN A 89 -12.38 -5.20 -12.81
C ASN A 89 -12.06 -4.93 -14.29
N THR A 90 -11.54 -3.75 -14.61
CA THR A 90 -11.03 -3.40 -15.94
C THR A 90 -9.52 -3.15 -15.90
N GLY A 91 -8.83 -3.23 -17.04
CA GLY A 91 -7.39 -2.96 -17.12
C GLY A 91 -7.04 -1.55 -16.63
N TYR A 92 -7.87 -0.55 -16.94
CA TYR A 92 -7.69 0.82 -16.45
C TYR A 92 -7.81 0.89 -14.92
N ALA A 93 -8.87 0.32 -14.36
CA ALA A 93 -9.08 0.30 -12.91
C ALA A 93 -7.98 -0.48 -12.19
N ALA A 94 -7.54 -1.61 -12.77
CA ALA A 94 -6.43 -2.42 -12.26
C ALA A 94 -5.10 -1.64 -12.22
N ALA A 95 -4.76 -0.92 -13.29
CA ALA A 95 -3.57 -0.07 -13.32
C ALA A 95 -3.63 1.06 -12.26
N LYS A 96 -4.80 1.69 -12.12
CA LYS A 96 -5.01 2.76 -11.14
C LYS A 96 -4.90 2.26 -9.70
N ILE A 97 -5.57 1.14 -9.37
CA ILE A 97 -5.53 0.61 -8.01
C ILE A 97 -4.12 0.17 -7.62
N GLY A 98 -3.36 -0.44 -8.53
CA GLY A 98 -1.95 -0.79 -8.31
C GLY A 98 -1.11 0.43 -7.95
N ARG A 99 -1.30 1.55 -8.67
CA ARG A 99 -0.61 2.81 -8.39
C ARG A 99 -0.97 3.37 -7.01
N PHE A 100 -2.24 3.37 -6.62
CA PHE A 100 -2.66 3.86 -5.30
C PHE A 100 -2.05 3.03 -4.16
N TYR A 101 -1.94 1.71 -4.33
CA TYR A 101 -1.20 0.87 -3.38
C TYR A 101 0.27 1.25 -3.34
N ALA A 102 0.93 1.42 -4.48
CA ALA A 102 2.33 1.80 -4.56
C ALA A 102 2.60 3.16 -3.90
N ASP A 103 1.75 4.16 -4.14
CA ASP A 103 1.86 5.49 -3.55
C ASP A 103 1.70 5.42 -2.01
N ALA A 104 0.70 4.70 -1.51
CA ALA A 104 0.49 4.53 -0.06
C ALA A 104 1.62 3.75 0.62
N ILE A 105 2.16 2.71 -0.02
CA ILE A 105 3.33 1.96 0.46
C ILE A 105 4.56 2.85 0.54
N ALA A 106 4.85 3.61 -0.52
CA ALA A 106 6.00 4.52 -0.56
C ALA A 106 5.90 5.61 0.51
N GLU A 107 4.71 6.18 0.70
CA GLU A 107 4.45 7.20 1.72
C GLU A 107 4.61 6.66 3.14
N SER A 108 4.18 5.43 3.39
CA SER A 108 4.22 4.83 4.73
C SER A 108 5.63 4.71 5.31
N GLY A 109 6.64 4.64 4.46
CA GLY A 109 8.03 4.44 4.85
C GLY A 109 8.34 3.05 5.44
N VAL A 110 7.37 2.13 5.44
CA VAL A 110 7.55 0.74 5.88
C VAL A 110 8.64 0.08 5.04
N LYS A 111 9.57 -0.60 5.71
CA LYS A 111 10.65 -1.35 5.05
C LYS A 111 10.22 -2.80 4.90
N PHE A 112 10.25 -3.29 3.68
CA PHE A 112 9.87 -4.66 3.32
C PHE A 112 10.76 -5.17 2.20
N ASP A 113 10.83 -6.48 2.06
CA ASP A 113 11.65 -7.16 1.07
C ASP A 113 10.78 -7.81 -0.01
N MET A 114 9.51 -8.11 0.28
CA MET A 114 8.57 -8.70 -0.67
C MET A 114 7.12 -8.38 -0.33
N LEU A 115 6.22 -8.60 -1.31
CA LEU A 115 4.77 -8.52 -1.13
C LEU A 115 4.13 -9.91 -1.03
N PHE A 116 3.07 -10.02 -0.23
CA PHE A 116 2.27 -11.23 -0.14
C PHE A 116 0.77 -10.93 -0.28
N GLY A 117 0.11 -11.57 -1.24
CA GLY A 117 -1.33 -11.42 -1.51
C GLY A 117 -2.13 -12.63 -1.03
N PRO A 118 -2.92 -12.54 0.06
CA PRO A 118 -3.78 -13.63 0.50
C PRO A 118 -4.85 -13.96 -0.54
N ALA A 119 -5.14 -15.25 -0.73
CA ALA A 119 -6.21 -15.67 -1.63
C ALA A 119 -7.59 -15.29 -1.06
N TYR A 120 -8.48 -14.67 -1.89
CA TYR A 120 -8.29 -14.52 -3.33
C TYR A 120 -8.04 -13.07 -3.76
N LYS A 121 -8.57 -12.07 -3.04
CA LYS A 121 -8.52 -10.66 -3.47
C LYS A 121 -7.12 -10.06 -3.35
N GLY A 122 -6.33 -10.48 -2.38
CA GLY A 122 -4.94 -10.07 -2.24
C GLY A 122 -4.07 -10.46 -3.43
N ILE A 123 -4.41 -11.54 -4.16
CA ILE A 123 -3.61 -12.00 -5.31
C ILE A 123 -3.44 -10.91 -6.39
N PRO A 124 -4.53 -10.42 -7.02
CA PRO A 124 -4.39 -9.36 -8.02
C PRO A 124 -3.84 -8.07 -7.42
N LEU A 125 -4.20 -7.72 -6.17
CA LEU A 125 -3.75 -6.48 -5.54
C LEU A 125 -2.23 -6.48 -5.30
N ALA A 126 -1.67 -7.57 -4.78
CA ALA A 126 -0.22 -7.68 -4.59
C ALA A 126 0.54 -7.64 -5.92
N THR A 127 0.03 -8.32 -6.96
CA THR A 127 0.63 -8.31 -8.29
C THR A 127 0.63 -6.90 -8.90
N LEU A 128 -0.50 -6.21 -8.82
CA LEU A 128 -0.65 -4.85 -9.35
C LEU A 128 0.18 -3.83 -8.55
N ALA A 129 0.25 -3.99 -7.23
CA ALA A 129 1.10 -3.17 -6.38
C ALA A 129 2.58 -3.37 -6.69
N ALA A 130 3.05 -4.62 -6.86
CA ALA A 130 4.43 -4.92 -7.25
C ALA A 130 4.80 -4.29 -8.59
N ALA A 131 3.95 -4.43 -9.61
CA ALA A 131 4.15 -3.82 -10.92
C ALA A 131 4.22 -2.29 -10.83
N ALA A 132 3.29 -1.67 -10.09
CA ALA A 132 3.25 -0.21 -9.93
C ALA A 132 4.42 0.33 -9.10
N LEU A 133 4.89 -0.39 -8.06
CA LEU A 133 6.09 -0.05 -7.30
C LEU A 133 7.33 -0.02 -8.22
N ALA A 134 7.50 -1.02 -9.07
CA ALA A 134 8.62 -1.08 -10.00
C ALA A 134 8.54 0.06 -11.03
N GLU A 135 7.36 0.30 -11.64
CA GLU A 135 7.18 1.27 -12.72
C GLU A 135 7.22 2.72 -12.23
N HIS A 136 6.58 3.03 -11.10
CA HIS A 136 6.36 4.41 -10.66
C HIS A 136 7.25 4.84 -9.50
N GLN A 137 7.72 3.90 -8.68
CA GLN A 137 8.54 4.18 -7.48
C GLN A 137 9.99 3.70 -7.62
N GLY A 138 10.31 2.93 -8.68
CA GLY A 138 11.63 2.35 -8.87
C GLY A 138 11.98 1.28 -7.82
N ILE A 139 10.95 0.67 -7.19
CA ILE A 139 11.08 -0.35 -6.16
C ILE A 139 10.70 -1.69 -6.78
N ASP A 140 11.70 -2.48 -7.17
CA ASP A 140 11.50 -3.82 -7.73
C ASP A 140 11.65 -4.86 -6.62
N VAL A 141 10.52 -5.46 -6.22
CA VAL A 141 10.45 -6.46 -5.15
C VAL A 141 9.70 -7.70 -5.61
N PRO A 142 10.11 -8.90 -5.14
CA PRO A 142 9.38 -10.12 -5.41
C PRO A 142 8.01 -10.10 -4.75
N TYR A 143 7.09 -10.91 -5.29
CA TYR A 143 5.80 -11.15 -4.67
C TYR A 143 5.42 -12.63 -4.71
N ALA A 144 4.55 -13.02 -3.76
CA ALA A 144 3.97 -14.34 -3.66
C ALA A 144 2.51 -14.27 -3.23
N PHE A 145 1.79 -15.36 -3.40
CA PHE A 145 0.44 -15.54 -2.90
C PHE A 145 0.17 -17.00 -2.56
N ASN A 146 -0.84 -17.27 -1.72
CA ASN A 146 -1.26 -18.63 -1.43
C ASN A 146 -2.41 -19.08 -2.33
N ARG A 147 -2.48 -20.40 -2.51
CA ARG A 147 -3.69 -21.09 -3.00
C ARG A 147 -4.48 -21.57 -1.80
N LYS A 148 -5.81 -21.64 -1.92
CA LYS A 148 -6.65 -22.27 -0.87
C LYS A 148 -6.59 -23.79 -0.91
N GLU A 149 -6.29 -24.36 -2.08
CA GLU A 149 -6.16 -25.81 -2.27
C GLU A 149 -4.73 -26.14 -2.71
N ALA A 150 -4.08 -27.02 -1.98
CA ALA A 150 -2.75 -27.52 -2.37
C ALA A 150 -2.89 -28.39 -3.63
N LYS A 151 -2.04 -28.18 -4.65
CA LYS A 151 -1.95 -29.07 -5.78
C LYS A 151 -1.25 -30.37 -5.39
N ALA A 152 -1.89 -31.49 -5.73
CA ALA A 152 -1.31 -32.84 -5.54
C ALA A 152 -0.21 -33.18 -6.57
N HIS A 153 -0.11 -32.45 -7.70
CA HIS A 153 0.80 -32.73 -8.80
C HIS A 153 1.47 -31.46 -9.35
N GLY A 154 2.70 -31.58 -9.82
CA GLY A 154 3.51 -30.50 -10.40
C GLY A 154 4.42 -29.85 -9.36
N GLU A 155 4.65 -28.54 -9.48
CA GLU A 155 5.35 -27.74 -8.45
C GLU A 155 4.52 -27.70 -7.17
N GLY A 156 4.52 -28.79 -6.40
CA GLY A 156 3.68 -28.96 -5.21
C GLY A 156 3.77 -27.77 -4.25
N GLY A 157 2.72 -27.57 -3.42
CA GLY A 157 2.69 -26.53 -2.41
C GLY A 157 1.50 -25.59 -2.52
N SER A 158 1.30 -24.81 -1.47
CA SER A 158 0.24 -23.81 -1.35
C SER A 158 0.67 -22.42 -1.79
N ILE A 159 1.97 -22.19 -2.05
CA ILE A 159 2.54 -20.87 -2.41
C ILE A 159 2.86 -20.82 -3.90
N VAL A 160 2.63 -19.66 -4.50
CA VAL A 160 2.94 -19.33 -5.90
C VAL A 160 3.69 -18.00 -5.92
N GLY A 161 4.72 -17.91 -6.77
CA GLY A 161 5.59 -16.75 -6.88
C GLY A 161 6.94 -16.98 -6.23
N ALA A 162 7.52 -15.96 -5.63
CA ALA A 162 8.82 -16.03 -5.00
C ALA A 162 8.79 -16.84 -3.68
N ALA A 163 9.95 -17.35 -3.25
CA ALA A 163 10.11 -17.88 -1.90
C ALA A 163 9.78 -16.79 -0.87
N ILE A 164 9.12 -17.18 0.23
CA ILE A 164 8.76 -16.24 1.29
C ILE A 164 9.97 -16.08 2.19
N GLU A 165 10.64 -14.92 2.13
CA GLU A 165 11.87 -14.62 2.85
C GLU A 165 11.89 -13.14 3.30
N GLY A 166 12.69 -12.83 4.33
CA GLY A 166 12.89 -11.46 4.81
C GLY A 166 11.63 -10.85 5.43
N LYS A 167 11.39 -9.58 5.14
CA LYS A 167 10.27 -8.78 5.67
C LYS A 167 9.14 -8.71 4.67
N VAL A 168 8.00 -9.25 5.01
CA VAL A 168 6.85 -9.43 4.10
C VAL A 168 5.77 -8.38 4.38
N LEU A 169 5.41 -7.59 3.37
CA LEU A 169 4.25 -6.70 3.41
C LEU A 169 3.03 -7.42 2.82
N ILE A 170 2.01 -7.65 3.64
CA ILE A 170 0.76 -8.26 3.19
C ILE A 170 -0.09 -7.20 2.47
N VAL A 171 -0.73 -7.59 1.36
CA VAL A 171 -1.59 -6.69 0.55
C VAL A 171 -2.99 -7.30 0.45
N ASP A 172 -4.00 -6.62 1.00
CA ASP A 172 -5.41 -7.06 0.92
C ASP A 172 -6.36 -5.87 0.68
N ASP A 173 -7.67 -6.12 0.48
CA ASP A 173 -8.65 -5.06 0.17
C ASP A 173 -9.17 -4.34 1.42
N VAL A 174 -9.81 -5.02 2.33
CA VAL A 174 -10.41 -4.49 3.56
C VAL A 174 -10.35 -5.53 4.66
N ILE A 175 -10.24 -5.08 5.91
CA ILE A 175 -10.35 -5.96 7.07
C ILE A 175 -11.83 -6.15 7.42
N THR A 176 -12.29 -7.41 7.39
CA THR A 176 -13.61 -7.79 7.92
C THR A 176 -13.43 -8.60 9.23
N ALA A 177 -13.34 -9.90 9.15
CA ALA A 177 -13.03 -10.77 10.31
C ALA A 177 -11.52 -11.04 10.47
N GLY A 178 -10.68 -10.56 9.55
CA GLY A 178 -9.23 -10.76 9.57
C GLY A 178 -8.76 -12.21 9.33
N THR A 179 -9.63 -13.10 8.87
CA THR A 179 -9.30 -14.53 8.67
C THR A 179 -8.20 -14.71 7.63
N ALA A 180 -8.32 -14.06 6.45
CA ALA A 180 -7.33 -14.16 5.39
C ALA A 180 -5.96 -13.64 5.84
N VAL A 181 -5.94 -12.55 6.60
CA VAL A 181 -4.70 -11.99 7.14
C VAL A 181 -4.06 -12.91 8.18
N ARG A 182 -4.86 -13.55 9.07
CA ARG A 182 -4.32 -14.53 10.02
C ARG A 182 -3.79 -15.79 9.34
N GLU A 183 -4.45 -16.27 8.28
CA GLU A 183 -3.94 -17.38 7.45
C GLU A 183 -2.60 -16.97 6.80
N ALA A 184 -2.52 -15.77 6.22
CA ALA A 184 -1.28 -15.24 5.67
C ALA A 184 -0.16 -15.16 6.72
N TYR A 185 -0.48 -14.66 7.93
CA TYR A 185 0.45 -14.62 9.06
C TYR A 185 1.05 -16.00 9.35
N GLN A 186 0.20 -17.01 9.45
CA GLN A 186 0.67 -18.38 9.72
C GLN A 186 1.58 -18.92 8.62
N ILE A 187 1.25 -18.66 7.35
CA ILE A 187 2.07 -19.07 6.21
C ILE A 187 3.44 -18.39 6.26
N ILE A 188 3.47 -17.08 6.50
CA ILE A 188 4.71 -16.30 6.57
C ILE A 188 5.55 -16.75 7.76
N ALA A 189 4.95 -16.92 8.94
CA ALA A 189 5.66 -17.41 10.13
C ALA A 189 6.24 -18.81 9.95
N GLN A 190 5.54 -19.71 9.26
CA GLN A 190 6.03 -21.07 8.96
C GLN A 190 7.25 -21.07 8.02
N SER A 191 7.41 -20.06 7.19
CA SER A 191 8.59 -19.91 6.31
C SER A 191 9.80 -19.31 7.06
N GLY A 192 9.63 -18.84 8.29
CA GLY A 192 10.67 -18.14 9.06
C GLY A 192 10.86 -16.67 8.68
N ALA A 193 9.99 -16.11 7.83
CA ALA A 193 10.00 -14.71 7.46
C ALA A 193 9.28 -13.83 8.50
N GLU A 194 9.57 -12.52 8.48
CA GLU A 194 8.97 -11.52 9.37
C GLU A 194 7.85 -10.76 8.66
N ILE A 195 6.86 -10.30 9.42
CA ILE A 195 5.84 -9.41 8.87
C ILE A 195 6.29 -7.96 8.99
N ALA A 196 6.39 -7.28 7.84
CA ALA A 196 6.70 -5.86 7.76
C ALA A 196 5.47 -4.98 8.06
N GLY A 197 4.29 -5.47 7.71
CA GLY A 197 3.02 -4.76 7.84
C GLY A 197 1.92 -5.37 6.99
N LEU A 198 0.78 -4.71 7.03
CA LEU A 198 -0.37 -4.97 6.17
C LEU A 198 -0.78 -3.67 5.48
N ILE A 199 -1.08 -3.71 4.18
CA ILE A 199 -1.72 -2.60 3.50
C ILE A 199 -3.09 -2.99 2.97
N ILE A 200 -4.07 -2.10 3.14
CA ILE A 200 -5.47 -2.26 2.71
C ILE A 200 -5.97 -1.04 1.94
N SER A 201 -7.06 -1.18 1.19
CA SER A 201 -7.68 -0.08 0.48
C SER A 201 -8.35 0.92 1.42
N LEU A 202 -9.17 0.43 2.35
CA LEU A 202 -10.01 1.26 3.23
C LEU A 202 -9.95 0.76 4.67
N ASP A 203 -9.53 1.65 5.58
CA ASP A 203 -9.79 1.49 7.01
C ASP A 203 -11.16 2.12 7.34
N ARG A 204 -12.10 1.28 7.74
CA ARG A 204 -13.46 1.70 8.11
C ARG A 204 -13.52 2.38 9.48
N GLN A 205 -12.43 2.38 10.24
CA GLN A 205 -12.31 2.95 11.59
C GLN A 205 -13.42 2.45 12.56
N GLU A 206 -13.98 1.28 12.28
CA GLU A 206 -15.06 0.67 13.07
C GLU A 206 -14.47 -0.13 14.24
N ARG A 207 -15.19 -0.13 15.36
CA ARG A 207 -14.88 -1.00 16.50
C ARG A 207 -14.86 -2.46 16.09
N GLY A 208 -13.81 -3.15 16.51
CA GLY A 208 -13.66 -4.58 16.38
C GLY A 208 -14.55 -5.34 17.38
N GLN A 209 -14.00 -6.34 18.00
CA GLN A 209 -14.69 -7.11 19.05
C GLN A 209 -14.61 -6.44 20.44
N GLY A 210 -13.63 -5.56 20.63
CA GLY A 210 -13.36 -4.86 21.88
C GLY A 210 -13.58 -3.35 21.81
N ALA A 211 -12.77 -2.61 22.57
CA ALA A 211 -12.80 -1.14 22.61
C ALA A 211 -11.99 -0.51 21.44
N CYS A 212 -11.06 -1.27 20.85
CA CYS A 212 -10.21 -0.83 19.76
C CYS A 212 -10.89 -1.02 18.40
N SER A 213 -10.35 -0.36 17.34
CA SER A 213 -10.80 -0.65 15.98
C SER A 213 -10.32 -2.03 15.53
N ALA A 214 -10.99 -2.61 14.52
CA ALA A 214 -10.57 -3.87 13.91
C ALA A 214 -9.12 -3.78 13.37
N VAL A 215 -8.71 -2.61 12.87
CA VAL A 215 -7.34 -2.33 12.45
C VAL A 215 -6.39 -2.33 13.64
N GLN A 216 -6.73 -1.63 14.73
CA GLN A 216 -5.90 -1.57 15.94
C GLN A 216 -5.76 -2.96 16.61
N GLU A 217 -6.84 -3.74 16.68
CA GLU A 217 -6.78 -5.12 17.17
C GLU A 217 -5.84 -5.99 16.33
N LEU A 218 -5.87 -5.79 15.00
CA LEU A 218 -5.01 -6.52 14.10
C LEU A 218 -3.55 -6.09 14.21
N GLN A 219 -3.27 -4.78 14.30
CA GLN A 219 -1.93 -4.23 14.54
C GLN A 219 -1.30 -4.84 15.81
N GLN A 220 -2.07 -4.90 16.90
CA GLN A 220 -1.62 -5.52 18.16
C GLN A 220 -1.35 -7.01 17.99
N SER A 221 -2.20 -7.73 17.25
CA SER A 221 -2.06 -9.17 17.06
C SER A 221 -0.91 -9.56 16.11
N LEU A 222 -0.57 -8.70 15.17
CA LEU A 222 0.50 -8.92 14.19
C LEU A 222 1.86 -8.36 14.67
N ASP A 223 1.85 -7.49 15.69
CA ASP A 223 2.99 -6.65 16.08
C ASP A 223 3.59 -5.88 14.89
N ALA A 224 2.73 -5.40 14.00
CA ALA A 224 3.12 -4.78 12.74
C ALA A 224 2.12 -3.68 12.32
N PRO A 225 2.56 -2.63 11.61
CA PRO A 225 1.69 -1.54 11.18
C PRO A 225 0.66 -2.00 10.16
N VAL A 226 -0.53 -1.41 10.22
CA VAL A 226 -1.54 -1.49 9.17
C VAL A 226 -1.64 -0.13 8.48
N ILE A 227 -1.42 -0.14 7.17
CA ILE A 227 -1.48 1.02 6.29
C ILE A 227 -2.79 0.94 5.52
N SER A 228 -3.44 2.07 5.28
CA SER A 228 -4.62 2.15 4.40
C SER A 228 -4.42 3.22 3.33
N ILE A 229 -4.94 2.97 2.12
CA ILE A 229 -4.96 4.01 1.08
C ILE A 229 -5.82 5.16 1.55
N ILE A 230 -7.03 4.86 2.06
CA ILE A 230 -7.94 5.83 2.67
C ILE A 230 -8.51 5.30 3.99
N GLN A 231 -9.00 6.22 4.80
CA GLN A 231 -9.73 5.97 6.04
C GLN A 231 -11.15 6.53 5.94
N LEU A 232 -12.04 6.10 6.83
CA LEU A 232 -13.42 6.65 6.86
C LEU A 232 -13.42 8.18 7.07
N SER A 233 -12.47 8.72 7.83
CA SER A 233 -12.29 10.17 7.97
C SER A 233 -11.98 10.87 6.64
N ASP A 234 -11.22 10.26 5.73
CA ASP A 234 -10.97 10.83 4.39
C ASP A 234 -12.27 10.89 3.55
N LEU A 235 -13.21 9.95 3.78
CA LEU A 235 -14.54 10.00 3.16
C LEU A 235 -15.38 11.15 3.72
N VAL A 236 -15.34 11.38 5.05
CA VAL A 236 -16.02 12.52 5.68
C VAL A 236 -15.51 13.84 5.09
N ASP A 237 -14.17 14.02 5.04
CA ASP A 237 -13.55 15.21 4.44
C ASP A 237 -14.03 15.42 2.99
N THR A 238 -14.17 14.33 2.21
CA THR A 238 -14.64 14.39 0.82
C THR A 238 -16.12 14.79 0.73
N LEU A 239 -16.96 14.26 1.63
CA LEU A 239 -18.38 14.60 1.68
C LEU A 239 -18.60 16.06 2.08
N GLU A 240 -17.80 16.60 3.02
CA GLU A 240 -17.83 18.01 3.43
C GLU A 240 -17.45 18.98 2.29
N GLU A 241 -16.57 18.54 1.37
CA GLU A 241 -16.15 19.34 0.23
C GLU A 241 -17.07 19.22 -1.01
N SER A 242 -18.00 18.24 -1.02
CA SER A 242 -18.82 17.89 -2.20
C SER A 242 -20.30 18.24 -1.99
N SER A 243 -20.85 19.07 -2.86
CA SER A 243 -22.30 19.31 -2.89
C SER A 243 -23.12 18.15 -3.48
N GLU A 244 -22.47 17.27 -4.25
CA GLU A 244 -23.14 16.12 -4.91
C GLU A 244 -23.54 15.03 -3.91
N TYR A 245 -22.76 14.87 -2.83
CA TYR A 245 -22.96 13.81 -1.84
C TYR A 245 -23.28 14.35 -0.44
N GLU A 246 -23.66 15.63 -0.33
CA GLU A 246 -23.94 16.31 0.95
C GLU A 246 -25.00 15.57 1.78
N GLU A 247 -26.02 14.99 1.13
CA GLU A 247 -27.09 14.22 1.81
C GLU A 247 -26.57 12.99 2.59
N PHE A 248 -25.38 12.48 2.27
CA PHE A 248 -24.80 11.32 2.93
C PHE A 248 -23.86 11.67 4.09
N LEU A 249 -23.53 12.95 4.30
CA LEU A 249 -22.62 13.39 5.34
C LEU A 249 -23.16 13.05 6.74
N ASP A 250 -24.36 13.48 7.07
CA ASP A 250 -24.96 13.21 8.38
C ASP A 250 -25.12 11.72 8.68
N PRO A 251 -25.63 10.87 7.76
CA PRO A 251 -25.66 9.43 7.91
C PRO A 251 -24.28 8.80 8.20
N VAL A 252 -23.22 9.26 7.52
CA VAL A 252 -21.85 8.75 7.73
C VAL A 252 -21.29 9.21 9.08
N LEU A 253 -21.51 10.46 9.47
CA LEU A 253 -21.12 10.98 10.78
C LEU A 253 -21.82 10.25 11.92
N ASP A 254 -23.13 10.00 11.81
CA ASP A 254 -23.89 9.27 12.83
C ASP A 254 -23.46 7.80 12.92
N TYR A 255 -23.13 7.19 11.79
CA TYR A 255 -22.54 5.86 11.75
C TYR A 255 -21.20 5.82 12.47
N LEU A 256 -20.32 6.79 12.20
CA LEU A 256 -19.01 6.93 12.84
C LEU A 256 -19.13 7.14 14.35
N LYS A 257 -20.06 8.00 14.83
CA LYS A 257 -20.34 8.18 16.26
C LYS A 257 -20.80 6.88 16.93
N LYS A 258 -21.63 6.09 16.24
CA LYS A 258 -22.22 4.86 16.79
C LYS A 258 -21.24 3.69 16.79
N TYR A 259 -20.49 3.50 15.73
CA TYR A 259 -19.68 2.32 15.50
C TYR A 259 -18.18 2.58 15.39
N GLY A 260 -17.78 3.84 15.25
CA GLY A 260 -16.39 4.23 15.14
C GLY A 260 -15.62 4.12 16.46
N THR A 261 -14.30 4.10 16.33
CA THR A 261 -13.37 4.32 17.43
C THR A 261 -12.87 5.75 17.37
N VAL A 262 -12.84 6.42 18.53
CA VAL A 262 -12.12 7.69 18.67
C VAL A 262 -10.63 7.35 18.58
N SER A 263 -9.96 7.82 17.54
CA SER A 263 -8.49 7.75 17.41
C SER A 263 -7.81 8.82 18.25
#